data_baa2c96ae18bddc81f732584954d4d82
#
_entry.id   baa2c96ae18bddc81f732584954d4d82
#
_cell.length_a   1.000
_cell.length_b   1.000
_cell.length_c   1.000
_cell.angle_alpha   90.00
_cell.angle_beta   90.00
_cell.angle_gamma   90.00
#
_symmetry.space_group_name_H-M   'P 1'
#
loop_
_entity.id
_entity.type
_entity.pdbx_description
1 polymer ?
#
loop_
_entity_poly.entity_id
_entity_poly.type
_entity_poly.pdbx_seq_one_letter_code
_entity_poly.pdbx_strand_id
1 'polypeptide(L)'
;WLQRIAAERNTQIDVDLVYPEGKWVGAGEPILYLHGSLVHLADLETLFLQKLGPACVAAFNAYTMCTDLAKVAFIAMDARHCAGLEMAEMMAYAASVGSARAQRKSGAKGFIGNATEATAHYFGREHALGTMPHALIGYAGSTLRAAEMFHETFPDQPMTVLVDYFARETTDALTVCRRFPRLASEGKLSVRIDTPGSRFIEGLDPTASYAVMDRHCPHAIRGYRNETELRHLVGAGVSAAAIWHLRDALDREGFHRVGIVASSGFDPAKCKVMAEADAPIDVIGTGSFLPQRWTETYATADIIDYDGKKRVKVGREFLFRK
;
A
#
# COMPACT_ATOMS: atom_id res chain seq x y z
N TRP A 1 -15.56 19.60 5.89
CA TRP A 1 -15.52 20.51 4.75
C TRP A 1 -16.89 21.15 4.51
N LEU A 2 -17.96 20.40 4.27
CA LEU A 2 -19.33 20.96 4.06
C LEU A 2 -19.80 21.85 5.23
N GLN A 3 -19.55 21.46 6.48
CA GLN A 3 -19.88 22.28 7.66
C GLN A 3 -19.17 23.63 7.65
N ARG A 4 -17.89 23.66 7.23
CA ARG A 4 -17.16 24.93 7.11
C ARG A 4 -17.77 25.82 6.03
N ILE A 5 -18.06 25.25 4.85
CA ILE A 5 -18.70 25.99 3.76
C ILE A 5 -20.11 26.49 4.17
N ALA A 6 -20.87 25.67 4.89
CA ALA A 6 -22.18 26.09 5.38
C ALA A 6 -22.07 27.29 6.32
N ALA A 7 -21.10 27.29 7.24
CA ALA A 7 -20.83 28.42 8.11
C ALA A 7 -20.38 29.68 7.35
N GLU A 8 -19.45 29.54 6.41
CA GLU A 8 -18.97 30.63 5.56
C GLU A 8 -20.10 31.26 4.72
N ARG A 9 -21.07 30.45 4.27
CA ARG A 9 -22.23 30.91 3.48
C ARG A 9 -23.45 31.29 4.29
N ASN A 10 -23.32 31.25 5.62
CA ASN A 10 -24.44 31.48 6.55
C ASN A 10 -25.70 30.67 6.16
N THR A 11 -25.53 29.38 5.91
CA THR A 11 -26.59 28.45 5.50
C THR A 11 -26.49 27.15 6.29
N GLN A 12 -27.54 26.34 6.20
CA GLN A 12 -27.55 24.99 6.78
C GLN A 12 -27.42 23.97 5.65
N ILE A 13 -26.52 23.00 5.85
CA ILE A 13 -26.36 21.81 5.02
C ILE A 13 -26.33 20.61 5.96
N ASP A 14 -27.36 19.77 5.90
CA ASP A 14 -27.43 18.55 6.69
C ASP A 14 -26.95 17.36 5.86
N VAL A 15 -26.21 16.46 6.52
CA VAL A 15 -25.62 15.27 5.90
C VAL A 15 -26.21 14.04 6.57
N ASP A 16 -26.95 13.22 5.84
CA ASP A 16 -27.49 11.93 6.28
C ASP A 16 -26.67 10.81 5.66
N LEU A 17 -25.84 10.16 6.48
CA LEU A 17 -24.96 9.06 6.03
C LEU A 17 -25.76 7.75 5.91
N VAL A 18 -25.86 7.20 4.71
CA VAL A 18 -26.44 5.86 4.48
C VAL A 18 -25.46 4.77 4.94
N TYR A 19 -24.18 5.00 4.67
CA TYR A 19 -23.10 4.11 5.07
C TYR A 19 -22.12 4.82 5.98
N PRO A 20 -21.90 4.33 7.21
CA PRO A 20 -20.81 4.82 8.04
C PRO A 20 -19.46 4.46 7.42
N GLU A 21 -18.45 5.27 7.73
CA GLU A 21 -17.10 5.11 7.23
C GLU A 21 -16.54 3.70 7.40
N GLY A 22 -15.85 3.20 6.40
CA GLY A 22 -15.27 1.87 6.35
C GLY A 22 -16.28 0.75 6.10
N LYS A 23 -17.53 1.06 5.82
CA LYS A 23 -18.51 0.07 5.34
C LYS A 23 -18.36 -0.15 3.83
N TRP A 24 -18.66 -1.36 3.42
CA TRP A 24 -18.78 -1.69 2.01
C TRP A 24 -20.03 -1.05 1.42
N VAL A 25 -19.87 -0.38 0.28
CA VAL A 25 -20.95 0.22 -0.47
C VAL A 25 -21.10 -0.55 -1.78
N GLY A 26 -22.30 -1.02 -2.08
CA GLY A 26 -22.63 -1.68 -3.35
C GLY A 26 -22.63 -0.70 -4.52
N ALA A 27 -22.39 -1.22 -5.72
CA ALA A 27 -22.50 -0.41 -6.93
C ALA A 27 -23.93 0.13 -7.10
N GLY A 28 -24.05 1.43 -7.38
CA GLY A 28 -25.34 2.11 -7.55
C GLY A 28 -26.07 2.45 -6.26
N GLU A 29 -25.51 2.17 -5.09
CA GLU A 29 -26.12 2.55 -3.82
C GLU A 29 -25.74 3.99 -3.41
N PRO A 30 -26.69 4.75 -2.79
CA PRO A 30 -26.38 6.08 -2.29
C PRO A 30 -25.43 5.99 -1.09
N ILE A 31 -24.37 6.79 -1.09
CA ILE A 31 -23.42 6.87 0.02
C ILE A 31 -24.00 7.74 1.14
N LEU A 32 -24.61 8.85 0.78
CA LEU A 32 -25.20 9.83 1.68
C LEU A 32 -26.28 10.64 0.99
N TYR A 33 -27.12 11.31 1.78
CA TYR A 33 -28.00 12.36 1.33
C TYR A 33 -27.57 13.71 1.88
N LEU A 34 -27.69 14.76 1.05
CA LEU A 34 -27.46 16.15 1.43
C LEU A 34 -28.78 16.89 1.40
N HIS A 35 -29.08 17.59 2.48
CA HIS A 35 -30.27 18.44 2.60
C HIS A 35 -29.83 19.90 2.71
N GLY A 36 -30.34 20.76 1.86
CA GLY A 36 -29.99 22.18 1.87
C GLY A 36 -30.51 22.92 0.67
N SER A 37 -30.32 24.22 0.64
CA SER A 37 -30.71 25.05 -0.48
C SER A 37 -29.87 24.78 -1.71
N LEU A 38 -30.54 24.57 -2.86
CA LEU A 38 -29.87 24.33 -4.14
C LEU A 38 -28.90 25.47 -4.51
N VAL A 39 -29.21 26.71 -4.16
CA VAL A 39 -28.31 27.89 -4.38
C VAL A 39 -26.94 27.69 -3.75
N HIS A 40 -26.88 26.97 -2.62
CA HIS A 40 -25.65 26.73 -1.88
C HIS A 40 -25.01 25.36 -2.13
N LEU A 41 -25.71 24.44 -2.84
CA LEU A 41 -25.21 23.10 -3.13
C LEU A 41 -24.77 22.91 -4.57
N ALA A 42 -25.39 23.64 -5.53
CA ALA A 42 -25.21 23.41 -6.96
C ALA A 42 -23.75 23.56 -7.42
N ASP A 43 -23.04 24.56 -6.92
CA ASP A 43 -21.64 24.82 -7.27
C ASP A 43 -20.64 23.92 -6.51
N LEU A 44 -21.11 23.16 -5.52
CA LEU A 44 -20.30 22.25 -4.72
C LEU A 44 -20.30 20.81 -5.25
N GLU A 45 -21.19 20.48 -6.19
CA GLU A 45 -21.36 19.10 -6.67
C GLU A 45 -20.05 18.46 -7.10
N THR A 46 -19.32 19.07 -8.01
CA THR A 46 -18.04 18.56 -8.50
C THR A 46 -17.02 18.36 -7.36
N LEU A 47 -17.02 19.29 -6.41
CA LEU A 47 -16.04 19.28 -5.30
C LEU A 47 -16.33 18.16 -4.30
N PHE A 48 -17.57 17.93 -3.91
CA PHE A 48 -17.86 16.83 -2.99
C PHE A 48 -17.77 15.45 -3.67
N LEU A 49 -18.10 15.34 -4.95
CA LEU A 49 -17.89 14.10 -5.72
C LEU A 49 -16.39 13.76 -5.83
N GLN A 50 -15.54 14.76 -6.09
CA GLN A 50 -14.10 14.60 -6.11
C GLN A 50 -13.54 14.09 -4.76
N LYS A 51 -14.10 14.53 -3.64
CA LYS A 51 -13.64 14.10 -2.31
C LYS A 51 -14.10 12.69 -1.94
N LEU A 52 -15.26 12.27 -2.41
CA LEU A 52 -15.85 10.99 -2.04
C LEU A 52 -15.39 9.83 -2.96
N GLY A 53 -15.54 10.01 -4.28
CA GLY A 53 -15.31 8.94 -5.22
C GLY A 53 -13.89 8.36 -5.21
N PRO A 54 -12.85 9.17 -5.43
CA PRO A 54 -11.46 8.71 -5.41
C PRO A 54 -11.05 8.09 -4.07
N ALA A 55 -11.53 8.65 -2.95
CA ALA A 55 -11.26 8.11 -1.62
C ALA A 55 -11.84 6.70 -1.44
N CYS A 56 -13.05 6.44 -1.94
CA CYS A 56 -13.65 5.10 -1.91
C CYS A 56 -12.82 4.09 -2.71
N VAL A 57 -12.31 4.48 -3.88
CA VAL A 57 -11.44 3.61 -4.70
C VAL A 57 -10.12 3.31 -3.98
N ALA A 58 -9.47 4.32 -3.43
CA ALA A 58 -8.20 4.13 -2.70
C ALA A 58 -8.37 3.27 -1.43
N ALA A 59 -9.47 3.47 -0.68
CA ALA A 59 -9.80 2.63 0.46
C ALA A 59 -10.03 1.17 0.06
N PHE A 60 -10.71 0.94 -1.08
CA PHE A 60 -10.90 -0.39 -1.63
C PHE A 60 -9.59 -1.04 -2.06
N ASN A 61 -8.69 -0.29 -2.73
CA ASN A 61 -7.38 -0.76 -3.13
C ASN A 61 -6.56 -1.21 -1.91
N ALA A 62 -6.51 -0.38 -0.86
CA ALA A 62 -5.83 -0.73 0.39
C ALA A 62 -6.45 -1.95 1.08
N TYR A 63 -7.78 -2.00 1.17
CA TYR A 63 -8.50 -3.13 1.75
C TYR A 63 -8.17 -4.44 1.04
N THR A 64 -8.19 -4.45 -0.29
CA THR A 64 -7.93 -5.65 -1.10
C THR A 64 -6.52 -6.17 -0.87
N MET A 65 -5.50 -5.31 -0.95
CA MET A 65 -4.11 -5.71 -0.70
C MET A 65 -3.92 -6.28 0.71
N CYS A 66 -4.46 -5.60 1.73
CA CYS A 66 -4.36 -6.06 3.11
C CYS A 66 -5.07 -7.40 3.33
N THR A 67 -6.18 -7.67 2.63
CA THR A 67 -6.92 -8.93 2.74
C THR A 67 -6.22 -10.06 1.98
N ASP A 68 -5.69 -9.78 0.80
CA ASP A 68 -5.02 -10.77 -0.05
C ASP A 68 -3.69 -11.25 0.56
N LEU A 69 -3.04 -10.41 1.39
CA LEU A 69 -1.79 -10.77 2.07
C LEU A 69 -1.85 -10.37 3.55
N ALA A 70 -2.79 -10.97 4.29
CA ALA A 70 -3.17 -10.57 5.64
C ALA A 70 -2.03 -10.68 6.68
N LYS A 71 -1.09 -11.60 6.49
CA LYS A 71 0.02 -11.87 7.43
C LYS A 71 1.17 -10.87 7.31
N VAL A 72 1.19 -10.01 6.30
CA VAL A 72 2.26 -9.04 6.02
C VAL A 72 1.80 -7.63 6.33
N ALA A 73 2.69 -6.81 6.88
CA ALA A 73 2.42 -5.40 7.11
C ALA A 73 2.71 -4.56 5.86
N PHE A 74 2.07 -3.39 5.74
CA PHE A 74 2.24 -2.49 4.60
C PHE A 74 2.71 -1.11 5.08
N ILE A 75 3.56 -0.46 4.26
CA ILE A 75 3.92 0.95 4.38
C ILE A 75 3.45 1.67 3.12
N ALA A 76 2.68 2.73 3.28
CA ALA A 76 2.23 3.57 2.18
C ALA A 76 3.35 4.48 1.68
N MET A 77 3.73 4.33 0.41
CA MET A 77 4.76 5.12 -0.28
C MET A 77 4.18 5.84 -1.50
N ASP A 78 2.95 6.31 -1.37
CA ASP A 78 2.09 6.78 -2.47
C ASP A 78 2.26 8.26 -2.81
N ALA A 79 2.83 9.08 -1.93
CA ALA A 79 2.88 10.53 -2.09
C ALA A 79 3.48 10.99 -3.44
N ARG A 80 4.54 10.32 -3.94
CA ARG A 80 5.14 10.62 -5.25
C ARG A 80 4.24 10.26 -6.45
N HIS A 81 3.18 9.49 -6.23
CA HIS A 81 2.20 9.11 -7.25
C HIS A 81 0.93 9.95 -7.21
N CYS A 82 0.88 10.95 -6.32
CA CYS A 82 -0.25 11.83 -6.12
C CYS A 82 -0.02 13.19 -6.79
N ALA A 83 -1.10 13.79 -7.29
CA ALA A 83 -1.10 15.14 -7.87
C ALA A 83 -1.23 16.20 -6.76
N GLY A 84 -0.15 16.39 -6.02
CA GLY A 84 -0.07 17.39 -4.94
C GLY A 84 -0.51 16.86 -3.58
N LEU A 85 -0.41 17.76 -2.56
CA LEU A 85 -0.61 17.42 -1.15
C LEU A 85 -2.04 16.96 -0.85
N GLU A 86 -3.04 17.65 -1.39
CA GLU A 86 -4.46 17.33 -1.14
C GLU A 86 -4.79 15.89 -1.56
N MET A 87 -4.28 15.46 -2.73
CA MET A 87 -4.44 14.08 -3.17
C MET A 87 -3.67 13.10 -2.28
N ALA A 88 -2.45 13.45 -1.86
CA ALA A 88 -1.66 12.59 -0.96
C ALA A 88 -2.35 12.40 0.39
N GLU A 89 -2.91 13.45 0.98
CA GLU A 89 -3.69 13.38 2.21
C GLU A 89 -4.94 12.51 2.05
N MET A 90 -5.69 12.70 0.97
CA MET A 90 -6.89 11.91 0.67
C MET A 90 -6.55 10.42 0.49
N MET A 91 -5.47 10.09 -0.24
CA MET A 91 -5.04 8.70 -0.45
C MET A 91 -4.58 8.04 0.86
N ALA A 92 -3.79 8.74 1.68
CA ALA A 92 -3.32 8.24 2.96
C ALA A 92 -4.49 7.98 3.94
N TYR A 93 -5.42 8.93 4.04
CA TYR A 93 -6.63 8.76 4.83
C TYR A 93 -7.46 7.56 4.35
N ALA A 94 -7.73 7.47 3.06
CA ALA A 94 -8.49 6.38 2.47
C ALA A 94 -7.81 5.02 2.68
N ALA A 95 -6.48 4.96 2.53
CA ALA A 95 -5.70 3.75 2.80
C ALA A 95 -5.82 3.33 4.28
N SER A 96 -5.80 4.26 5.22
CA SER A 96 -5.98 3.96 6.65
C SER A 96 -7.37 3.37 6.94
N VAL A 97 -8.42 3.90 6.32
CA VAL A 97 -9.80 3.39 6.44
C VAL A 97 -9.93 1.96 5.88
N GLY A 98 -9.39 1.73 4.68
CA GLY A 98 -9.36 0.41 4.04
C GLY A 98 -8.59 -0.62 4.85
N SER A 99 -7.43 -0.23 5.36
CA SER A 99 -6.58 -1.02 6.25
C SER A 99 -7.32 -1.40 7.55
N ALA A 100 -7.92 -0.44 8.23
CA ALA A 100 -8.68 -0.68 9.46
C ALA A 100 -9.87 -1.63 9.22
N ARG A 101 -10.49 -1.57 8.05
CA ARG A 101 -11.54 -2.53 7.67
C ARG A 101 -10.98 -3.94 7.49
N ALA A 102 -9.84 -4.10 6.81
CA ALA A 102 -9.18 -5.40 6.64
C ALA A 102 -8.76 -6.00 7.98
N GLN A 103 -8.18 -5.21 8.88
CA GLN A 103 -7.83 -5.62 10.23
C GLN A 103 -9.04 -6.18 10.99
N ARG A 104 -10.14 -5.45 11.00
CA ARG A 104 -11.37 -5.88 11.71
C ARG A 104 -12.03 -7.13 11.10
N LYS A 105 -11.97 -7.28 9.75
CA LYS A 105 -12.70 -8.35 9.06
C LYS A 105 -11.90 -9.64 8.92
N SER A 106 -10.60 -9.55 8.68
CA SER A 106 -9.72 -10.69 8.36
C SER A 106 -8.52 -10.85 9.30
N GLY A 107 -8.37 -10.00 10.32
CA GLY A 107 -7.20 -10.03 11.19
C GLY A 107 -5.90 -9.63 10.48
N ALA A 108 -5.99 -8.93 9.35
CA ALA A 108 -4.83 -8.49 8.60
C ALA A 108 -3.93 -7.56 9.44
N LYS A 109 -2.62 -7.61 9.22
CA LYS A 109 -1.68 -6.62 9.81
C LYS A 109 -1.95 -5.21 9.29
N GLY A 110 -2.30 -5.09 8.01
CA GLY A 110 -2.66 -3.83 7.36
C GLY A 110 -1.51 -2.84 7.22
N PHE A 111 -1.86 -1.59 6.94
CA PHE A 111 -0.88 -0.50 6.87
C PHE A 111 -0.45 -0.08 8.26
N ILE A 112 0.86 -0.14 8.53
CA ILE A 112 1.47 0.22 9.82
C ILE A 112 2.04 1.64 9.83
N GLY A 113 1.99 2.34 8.72
CA GLY A 113 2.45 3.71 8.55
C GLY A 113 2.66 4.06 7.09
N ASN A 114 3.25 5.21 6.86
CA ASN A 114 3.57 5.74 5.55
C ASN A 114 4.96 6.40 5.54
N ALA A 115 5.44 6.76 4.35
CA ALA A 115 6.75 7.38 4.15
C ALA A 115 6.70 8.93 4.09
N THR A 116 5.57 9.56 4.44
CA THR A 116 5.35 11.00 4.32
C THR A 116 4.93 11.59 5.67
N GLU A 117 5.71 12.53 6.19
CA GLU A 117 5.50 13.13 7.51
C GLU A 117 4.11 13.76 7.66
N ALA A 118 3.68 14.53 6.66
CA ALA A 118 2.40 15.26 6.67
C ALA A 118 1.17 14.36 6.89
N THR A 119 1.26 13.06 6.57
CA THR A 119 0.13 12.12 6.62
C THR A 119 0.33 10.96 7.59
N ALA A 120 1.40 10.97 8.39
CA ALA A 120 1.71 9.92 9.37
C ALA A 120 0.60 9.73 10.41
N HIS A 121 -0.06 10.81 10.82
CA HIS A 121 -1.12 10.81 11.82
C HIS A 121 -2.35 9.97 11.41
N TYR A 122 -2.64 9.80 10.11
CA TYR A 122 -3.73 8.92 9.65
C TYR A 122 -3.48 7.44 9.98
N PHE A 123 -2.22 7.06 10.19
CA PHE A 123 -1.83 5.72 10.60
C PHE A 123 -1.54 5.61 12.10
N GLY A 124 -1.96 6.61 12.88
CA GLY A 124 -1.74 6.65 14.33
C GLY A 124 -0.27 6.85 14.73
N ARG A 125 0.53 7.50 13.88
CA ARG A 125 1.94 7.76 14.11
C ARG A 125 2.21 9.25 14.25
N GLU A 126 3.17 9.58 15.10
CA GLU A 126 3.72 10.92 15.24
C GLU A 126 4.66 11.26 14.07
N HIS A 127 5.44 10.26 13.61
CA HIS A 127 6.41 10.41 12.53
C HIS A 127 6.23 9.36 11.43
N ALA A 128 6.64 9.72 10.21
CA ALA A 128 6.67 8.80 9.08
C ALA A 128 7.63 7.64 9.31
N LEU A 129 7.36 6.51 8.66
CA LEU A 129 8.27 5.37 8.61
C LEU A 129 9.28 5.60 7.48
N GLY A 130 10.49 5.96 7.86
CA GLY A 130 11.59 6.12 6.91
C GLY A 130 12.05 4.79 6.33
N THR A 131 12.48 4.82 5.08
CA THR A 131 13.26 3.75 4.44
C THR A 131 14.51 4.35 3.81
N MET A 132 15.61 3.59 3.79
CA MET A 132 16.86 4.05 3.19
C MET A 132 16.65 4.31 1.68
N PRO A 133 16.92 5.51 1.15
CA PRO A 133 16.75 5.81 -0.27
C PRO A 133 17.96 5.36 -1.09
N HIS A 134 17.75 5.04 -2.38
CA HIS A 134 18.84 4.75 -3.33
C HIS A 134 19.88 5.88 -3.38
N ALA A 135 19.45 7.13 -3.22
CA ALA A 135 20.36 8.29 -3.21
C ALA A 135 21.42 8.22 -2.12
N LEU A 136 21.08 7.70 -0.92
CA LEU A 136 22.06 7.53 0.15
C LEU A 136 23.09 6.46 -0.20
N ILE A 137 22.67 5.35 -0.81
CA ILE A 137 23.57 4.28 -1.25
C ILE A 137 24.56 4.83 -2.31
N GLY A 138 24.03 5.54 -3.31
CA GLY A 138 24.87 6.16 -4.34
C GLY A 138 25.84 7.20 -3.78
N TYR A 139 25.39 8.04 -2.85
CA TYR A 139 26.23 9.03 -2.17
C TYR A 139 27.35 8.39 -1.35
N ALA A 140 27.02 7.34 -0.60
CA ALA A 140 27.96 6.62 0.26
C ALA A 140 28.96 5.76 -0.56
N GLY A 141 28.66 5.43 -1.82
CA GLY A 141 29.51 4.62 -2.69
C GLY A 141 29.46 3.11 -2.41
N SER A 142 28.78 2.69 -1.34
CA SER A 142 28.49 1.27 -1.06
C SER A 142 27.32 1.12 -0.10
N THR A 143 26.63 -0.03 -0.19
CA THR A 143 25.51 -0.38 0.69
C THR A 143 25.97 -0.44 2.15
N LEU A 144 27.14 -1.03 2.41
CA LEU A 144 27.70 -1.12 3.76
C LEU A 144 27.96 0.27 4.35
N ARG A 145 28.61 1.16 3.60
CA ARG A 145 28.91 2.51 4.09
C ARG A 145 27.63 3.31 4.36
N ALA A 146 26.61 3.17 3.53
CA ALA A 146 25.31 3.79 3.79
C ALA A 146 24.67 3.28 5.09
N ALA A 147 24.75 1.98 5.36
CA ALA A 147 24.27 1.39 6.60
C ALA A 147 25.07 1.91 7.83
N GLU A 148 26.38 2.05 7.70
CA GLU A 148 27.23 2.63 8.75
C GLU A 148 26.86 4.09 9.04
N MET A 149 26.73 4.92 8.01
CA MET A 149 26.33 6.33 8.15
C MET A 149 24.94 6.46 8.82
N PHE A 150 24.00 5.58 8.46
CA PHE A 150 22.69 5.56 9.11
C PHE A 150 22.82 5.22 10.59
N HIS A 151 23.53 4.17 10.93
CA HIS A 151 23.70 3.73 12.32
C HIS A 151 24.52 4.74 13.17
N GLU A 152 25.52 5.38 12.60
CA GLU A 152 26.27 6.47 13.24
C GLU A 152 25.35 7.64 13.61
N THR A 153 24.37 7.94 12.75
CA THR A 153 23.41 9.05 12.94
C THR A 153 22.26 8.67 13.87
N PHE A 154 21.77 7.44 13.78
CA PHE A 154 20.59 6.93 14.51
C PHE A 154 20.89 5.60 15.21
N PRO A 155 21.78 5.57 16.22
CA PRO A 155 22.32 4.34 16.81
C PRO A 155 21.27 3.45 17.49
N ASP A 156 20.18 4.06 18.00
CA ASP A 156 19.13 3.36 18.75
C ASP A 156 17.95 2.93 17.88
N GLN A 157 17.93 3.33 16.61
CA GLN A 157 16.81 3.04 15.71
C GLN A 157 16.96 1.67 15.04
N PRO A 158 15.87 0.94 14.83
CA PRO A 158 15.84 -0.17 13.89
C PRO A 158 16.28 0.28 12.50
N MET A 159 17.03 -0.56 11.80
CA MET A 159 17.59 -0.21 10.50
C MET A 159 17.04 -1.09 9.39
N THR A 160 16.55 -0.47 8.31
CA THR A 160 16.16 -1.14 7.07
C THR A 160 17.10 -0.72 5.96
N VAL A 161 17.94 -1.64 5.48
CA VAL A 161 18.97 -1.37 4.48
C VAL A 161 18.50 -1.79 3.10
N LEU A 162 18.55 -0.87 2.13
CA LEU A 162 18.26 -1.14 0.73
C LEU A 162 19.45 -1.82 0.05
N VAL A 163 19.25 -2.96 -0.64
CA VAL A 163 20.35 -3.81 -1.10
C VAL A 163 20.44 -4.02 -2.62
N ASP A 164 19.57 -3.41 -3.40
CA ASP A 164 19.50 -3.66 -4.85
C ASP A 164 20.30 -2.68 -5.72
N TYR A 165 20.95 -1.66 -5.14
CA TYR A 165 21.59 -0.58 -5.89
C TYR A 165 22.71 -1.07 -6.83
N PHE A 166 23.54 -1.99 -6.37
CA PHE A 166 24.68 -2.52 -7.12
C PHE A 166 24.43 -3.90 -7.75
N ALA A 167 23.19 -4.36 -7.83
CA ALA A 167 22.83 -5.71 -8.27
C ALA A 167 23.53 -6.82 -7.48
N ARG A 168 23.73 -6.61 -6.19
CA ARG A 168 24.44 -7.50 -5.23
C ARG A 168 23.56 -7.74 -4.01
N GLU A 169 22.29 -8.02 -4.23
CA GLU A 169 21.27 -8.06 -3.17
C GLU A 169 21.65 -9.03 -2.04
N THR A 170 22.06 -10.23 -2.39
CA THR A 170 22.47 -11.26 -1.43
C THR A 170 23.81 -10.93 -0.77
N THR A 171 24.81 -10.57 -1.57
CA THR A 171 26.15 -10.22 -1.07
C THR A 171 26.11 -9.01 -0.14
N ASP A 172 25.39 -7.97 -0.53
CA ASP A 172 25.30 -6.75 0.29
C ASP A 172 24.45 -6.96 1.55
N ALA A 173 23.36 -7.74 1.47
CA ALA A 173 22.57 -8.13 2.64
C ALA A 173 23.43 -8.87 3.68
N LEU A 174 24.16 -9.89 3.28
CA LEU A 174 25.04 -10.66 4.17
C LEU A 174 26.18 -9.80 4.74
N THR A 175 26.76 -8.92 3.93
CA THR A 175 27.83 -8.00 4.38
C THR A 175 27.33 -7.08 5.48
N VAL A 176 26.13 -6.51 5.33
CA VAL A 176 25.50 -5.67 6.36
C VAL A 176 25.17 -6.49 7.61
N CYS A 177 24.61 -7.69 7.46
CA CYS A 177 24.30 -8.56 8.61
C CYS A 177 25.54 -8.93 9.44
N ARG A 178 26.64 -9.27 8.76
CA ARG A 178 27.94 -9.57 9.43
C ARG A 178 28.51 -8.34 10.14
N ARG A 179 28.31 -7.14 9.61
CA ARG A 179 28.76 -5.88 10.21
C ARG A 179 27.96 -5.47 11.44
N PHE A 180 26.65 -5.81 11.46
CA PHE A 180 25.72 -5.47 12.54
C PHE A 180 25.07 -6.71 13.19
N PRO A 181 25.88 -7.66 13.72
CA PRO A 181 25.38 -8.95 14.20
C PRO A 181 24.42 -8.81 15.37
N ARG A 182 24.60 -7.78 16.22
CA ARG A 182 23.70 -7.49 17.33
C ARG A 182 22.31 -7.07 16.84
N LEU A 183 22.24 -6.11 15.91
CA LEU A 183 20.95 -5.68 15.33
C LEU A 183 20.25 -6.83 14.61
N ALA A 184 21.01 -7.66 13.89
CA ALA A 184 20.50 -8.86 13.22
C ALA A 184 19.91 -9.86 14.21
N SER A 185 20.62 -10.17 15.31
CA SER A 185 20.18 -11.12 16.34
C SER A 185 19.02 -10.60 17.18
N GLU A 186 18.91 -9.29 17.38
CA GLU A 186 17.80 -8.66 18.10
C GLU A 186 16.55 -8.48 17.22
N GLY A 187 16.61 -8.74 15.90
CA GLY A 187 15.50 -8.49 14.96
C GLY A 187 15.26 -7.00 14.68
N LYS A 188 16.29 -6.16 14.89
CA LYS A 188 16.26 -4.72 14.62
C LYS A 188 16.86 -4.36 13.27
N LEU A 189 17.36 -5.35 12.52
CA LEU A 189 17.86 -5.21 11.16
C LEU A 189 16.87 -5.83 10.18
N SER A 190 16.57 -5.09 9.11
CA SER A 190 15.84 -5.58 7.95
C SER A 190 16.60 -5.23 6.67
N VAL A 191 16.43 -6.03 5.64
CA VAL A 191 16.91 -5.74 4.30
C VAL A 191 15.74 -5.45 3.39
N ARG A 192 15.84 -4.39 2.56
CA ARG A 192 14.81 -4.04 1.58
C ARG A 192 15.29 -4.36 0.18
N ILE A 193 14.47 -5.12 -0.55
CA ILE A 193 14.66 -5.36 -1.97
C ILE A 193 13.65 -4.55 -2.78
N ASP A 194 14.16 -3.84 -3.80
CA ASP A 194 13.39 -2.98 -4.70
C ASP A 194 13.77 -3.21 -6.17
N THR A 195 14.38 -4.37 -6.42
CA THR A 195 14.94 -4.76 -7.72
C THR A 195 13.94 -4.56 -8.84
N PRO A 196 14.32 -3.83 -9.92
CA PRO A 196 13.41 -3.57 -11.03
C PRO A 196 13.09 -4.84 -11.82
N GLY A 197 11.90 -4.88 -12.43
CA GLY A 197 11.43 -6.03 -13.23
C GLY A 197 12.23 -6.30 -14.51
N SER A 198 13.26 -5.51 -14.79
CA SER A 198 14.14 -5.67 -15.95
C SER A 198 15.31 -6.64 -15.72
N ARG A 199 15.57 -7.07 -14.49
CA ARG A 199 16.65 -8.00 -14.13
C ARG A 199 16.26 -8.94 -13.00
N PHE A 200 16.89 -10.09 -12.94
CA PHE A 200 16.84 -10.97 -11.76
C PHE A 200 17.71 -10.39 -10.62
N ILE A 201 17.42 -10.81 -9.40
CA ILE A 201 18.31 -10.52 -8.26
C ILE A 201 19.59 -11.34 -8.40
N GLU A 202 20.63 -10.97 -7.67
CA GLU A 202 21.90 -11.70 -7.62
C GLU A 202 21.71 -13.19 -7.37
N GLY A 203 22.29 -14.01 -8.24
CA GLY A 203 22.27 -15.49 -8.15
C GLY A 203 21.01 -16.16 -8.68
N LEU A 204 20.07 -15.41 -9.25
CA LEU A 204 18.89 -15.98 -9.93
C LEU A 204 18.92 -15.76 -11.44
N ASP A 205 18.34 -16.73 -12.11
CA ASP A 205 17.92 -16.74 -13.50
C ASP A 205 16.57 -17.50 -13.58
N PRO A 206 15.94 -17.67 -14.75
CA PRO A 206 14.71 -18.43 -14.87
C PRO A 206 14.79 -19.84 -14.28
N THR A 207 15.86 -20.59 -14.56
CA THR A 207 16.03 -21.98 -14.10
C THR A 207 16.20 -22.04 -12.58
N ALA A 208 17.06 -21.20 -12.02
CA ALA A 208 17.27 -21.11 -10.59
C ALA A 208 16.01 -20.66 -9.84
N SER A 209 15.22 -19.76 -10.43
CA SER A 209 13.95 -19.32 -9.85
C SER A 209 12.93 -20.44 -9.72
N TYR A 210 12.79 -21.28 -10.75
CA TYR A 210 11.94 -22.48 -10.67
C TYR A 210 12.45 -23.47 -9.62
N ALA A 211 13.77 -23.69 -9.54
CA ALA A 211 14.37 -24.60 -8.56
C ALA A 211 14.16 -24.11 -7.10
N VAL A 212 14.20 -22.80 -6.87
CA VAL A 212 13.88 -22.23 -5.57
C VAL A 212 12.42 -22.49 -5.20
N MET A 213 11.49 -22.25 -6.13
CA MET A 213 10.06 -22.43 -5.86
C MET A 213 9.68 -23.91 -5.74
N ASP A 214 10.31 -24.82 -6.48
CA ASP A 214 10.07 -26.27 -6.34
C ASP A 214 10.49 -26.77 -4.96
N ARG A 215 11.51 -26.19 -4.37
CA ARG A 215 11.97 -26.53 -3.01
C ARG A 215 11.04 -26.00 -1.92
N HIS A 216 10.58 -24.75 -2.03
CA HIS A 216 9.80 -24.10 -0.97
C HIS A 216 8.31 -24.24 -1.14
N CYS A 217 7.81 -24.15 -2.37
CA CYS A 217 6.39 -24.05 -2.68
C CYS A 217 6.03 -24.77 -3.98
N PRO A 218 6.25 -26.10 -4.09
CA PRO A 218 6.04 -26.84 -5.35
C PRO A 218 4.59 -26.78 -5.85
N HIS A 219 3.60 -26.62 -4.97
CA HIS A 219 2.21 -26.44 -5.36
C HIS A 219 1.99 -25.13 -6.13
N ALA A 220 2.74 -24.07 -5.82
CA ALA A 220 2.60 -22.79 -6.49
C ALA A 220 3.03 -22.82 -7.96
N ILE A 221 4.01 -23.67 -8.33
CA ILE A 221 4.47 -23.79 -9.72
C ILE A 221 3.72 -24.87 -10.52
N ARG A 222 3.03 -25.79 -9.87
CA ARG A 222 2.26 -26.85 -10.53
C ARG A 222 0.85 -26.44 -10.92
N GLY A 223 0.35 -25.33 -10.40
CA GLY A 223 -0.94 -24.76 -10.74
C GLY A 223 -0.93 -24.03 -12.09
N TYR A 224 -2.10 -23.95 -12.73
CA TYR A 224 -2.25 -23.06 -13.88
C TYR A 224 -2.06 -21.60 -13.46
N ARG A 225 -1.24 -20.87 -14.21
CA ARG A 225 -0.98 -19.44 -13.96
C ARG A 225 -0.93 -18.68 -15.27
N ASN A 226 -1.44 -17.47 -15.24
CA ASN A 226 -1.25 -16.55 -16.35
C ASN A 226 0.17 -15.94 -16.32
N GLU A 227 0.53 -15.25 -17.39
CA GLU A 227 1.87 -14.67 -17.56
C GLU A 227 2.24 -13.68 -16.43
N THR A 228 1.27 -12.86 -15.97
CA THR A 228 1.48 -11.91 -14.88
C THR A 228 1.78 -12.62 -13.56
N GLU A 229 1.03 -13.68 -13.25
CA GLU A 229 1.26 -14.48 -12.03
C GLU A 229 2.61 -15.20 -12.10
N LEU A 230 2.98 -15.78 -13.25
CA LEU A 230 4.30 -16.41 -13.43
C LEU A 230 5.43 -15.40 -13.24
N ARG A 231 5.28 -14.19 -13.76
CA ARG A 231 6.26 -13.12 -13.55
C ARG A 231 6.42 -12.79 -12.07
N HIS A 232 5.33 -12.74 -11.31
CA HIS A 232 5.40 -12.49 -9.87
C HIS A 232 5.93 -13.66 -9.06
N LEU A 233 5.77 -14.89 -9.57
CA LEU A 233 6.22 -16.11 -8.91
C LEU A 233 7.71 -16.37 -9.13
N VAL A 234 8.16 -16.39 -10.38
CA VAL A 234 9.51 -16.83 -10.79
C VAL A 234 10.25 -15.83 -11.71
N GLY A 235 9.64 -14.70 -12.04
CA GLY A 235 10.21 -13.73 -12.98
C GLY A 235 11.27 -12.81 -12.37
N ALA A 236 11.77 -11.92 -13.23
CA ALA A 236 12.71 -10.87 -12.84
C ALA A 236 12.09 -9.86 -11.85
N GLY A 237 12.93 -9.13 -11.16
CA GLY A 237 12.54 -8.19 -10.11
C GLY A 237 12.25 -8.88 -8.78
N VAL A 238 11.39 -8.28 -7.98
CA VAL A 238 10.98 -8.79 -6.67
C VAL A 238 9.87 -9.83 -6.87
N SER A 239 10.24 -11.07 -7.19
CA SER A 239 9.35 -12.23 -7.29
C SER A 239 9.35 -13.06 -6.00
N ALA A 240 8.44 -14.02 -5.88
CA ALA A 240 8.43 -14.94 -4.73
C ALA A 240 9.74 -15.75 -4.66
N ALA A 241 10.25 -16.20 -5.81
CA ALA A 241 11.55 -16.85 -5.88
C ALA A 241 12.69 -15.96 -5.39
N ALA A 242 12.66 -14.67 -5.71
CA ALA A 242 13.64 -13.70 -5.23
C ALA A 242 13.62 -13.56 -3.70
N ILE A 243 12.45 -13.50 -3.09
CA ILE A 243 12.28 -13.41 -1.64
C ILE A 243 12.81 -14.67 -0.96
N TRP A 244 12.41 -15.86 -1.44
CA TRP A 244 12.89 -17.12 -0.89
C TRP A 244 14.41 -17.30 -1.05
N HIS A 245 14.97 -16.90 -2.20
CA HIS A 245 16.41 -16.94 -2.43
C HIS A 245 17.19 -16.09 -1.41
N LEU A 246 16.71 -14.87 -1.17
CA LEU A 246 17.30 -13.98 -0.18
C LEU A 246 17.16 -14.55 1.24
N ARG A 247 16.01 -15.11 1.59
CA ARG A 247 15.76 -15.76 2.88
C ARG A 247 16.70 -16.95 3.09
N ASP A 248 16.84 -17.83 2.10
CA ASP A 248 17.77 -18.95 2.13
C ASP A 248 19.22 -18.52 2.38
N ALA A 249 19.64 -17.42 1.76
CA ALA A 249 21.00 -16.91 1.95
C ALA A 249 21.22 -16.40 3.38
N LEU A 250 20.25 -15.64 3.91
CA LEU A 250 20.30 -15.14 5.29
C LEU A 250 20.27 -16.29 6.30
N ASP A 251 19.41 -17.29 6.10
CA ASP A 251 19.24 -18.42 7.02
C ASP A 251 20.45 -19.34 7.05
N ARG A 252 21.09 -19.58 5.91
CA ARG A 252 22.33 -20.37 5.84
C ARG A 252 23.47 -19.78 6.67
N GLU A 253 23.48 -18.46 6.89
CA GLU A 253 24.46 -17.79 7.73
C GLU A 253 23.95 -17.48 9.15
N GLY A 254 22.78 -18.02 9.52
CA GLY A 254 22.22 -17.89 10.87
C GLY A 254 21.47 -16.58 11.12
N PHE A 255 21.18 -15.79 10.08
CA PHE A 255 20.48 -14.50 10.21
C PHE A 255 18.95 -14.65 10.14
N HIS A 256 18.40 -15.63 10.85
CA HIS A 256 16.97 -15.98 10.84
C HIS A 256 16.04 -14.86 11.30
N ARG A 257 16.54 -13.90 12.10
CA ARG A 257 15.74 -12.79 12.64
C ARG A 257 15.83 -11.50 11.84
N VAL A 258 16.60 -11.49 10.77
CA VAL A 258 16.68 -10.35 9.85
C VAL A 258 15.39 -10.29 9.03
N GLY A 259 14.69 -9.15 9.12
CA GLY A 259 13.44 -8.94 8.40
C GLY A 259 13.66 -8.70 6.89
N ILE A 260 12.67 -9.07 6.08
CA ILE A 260 12.65 -8.77 4.65
C ILE A 260 11.54 -7.77 4.36
N VAL A 261 11.94 -6.61 3.83
CA VAL A 261 11.04 -5.59 3.30
C VAL A 261 11.05 -5.67 1.78
N ALA A 262 9.90 -5.85 1.17
CA ALA A 262 9.77 -5.92 -0.28
C ALA A 262 9.06 -4.68 -0.83
N SER A 263 9.53 -4.14 -1.94
CA SER A 263 8.88 -3.06 -2.69
C SER A 263 8.94 -3.36 -4.19
N SER A 264 8.70 -2.39 -5.05
CA SER A 264 8.63 -2.58 -6.52
C SER A 264 7.30 -3.18 -7.02
N GLY A 265 6.33 -2.28 -7.26
CA GLY A 265 5.11 -2.57 -8.00
C GLY A 265 4.18 -3.61 -7.37
N PHE A 266 3.98 -3.56 -6.06
CA PHE A 266 2.99 -4.41 -5.41
C PHE A 266 1.57 -3.92 -5.69
N ASP A 267 0.76 -4.87 -6.17
CA ASP A 267 -0.67 -4.77 -6.42
C ASP A 267 -1.38 -6.03 -5.86
N PRO A 268 -2.71 -6.15 -5.92
CA PRO A 268 -3.41 -7.34 -5.44
C PRO A 268 -3.00 -8.64 -6.11
N ALA A 269 -2.69 -8.64 -7.41
CA ALA A 269 -2.26 -9.85 -8.11
C ALA A 269 -0.92 -10.36 -7.55
N LYS A 270 0.03 -9.43 -7.35
CA LYS A 270 1.31 -9.75 -6.74
C LYS A 270 1.16 -10.19 -5.29
N CYS A 271 0.28 -9.52 -4.50
CA CYS A 271 -0.01 -9.92 -3.13
C CYS A 271 -0.55 -11.36 -3.03
N LYS A 272 -1.48 -11.74 -3.92
CA LYS A 272 -2.01 -13.11 -3.98
C LYS A 272 -0.93 -14.14 -4.28
N VAL A 273 -0.09 -13.89 -5.28
CA VAL A 273 1.03 -14.78 -5.62
C VAL A 273 2.00 -14.94 -4.45
N MET A 274 2.32 -13.84 -3.75
CA MET A 274 3.18 -13.91 -2.56
C MET A 274 2.54 -14.71 -1.42
N ALA A 275 1.23 -14.56 -1.21
CA ALA A 275 0.49 -15.34 -0.21
C ALA A 275 0.47 -16.83 -0.55
N GLU A 276 0.17 -17.19 -1.80
CA GLU A 276 0.15 -18.58 -2.27
C GLU A 276 1.54 -19.26 -2.28
N ALA A 277 2.58 -18.45 -2.44
CA ALA A 277 3.98 -18.88 -2.38
C ALA A 277 4.54 -18.90 -0.96
N ASP A 278 3.75 -18.58 0.07
CA ASP A 278 4.21 -18.40 1.45
C ASP A 278 5.50 -17.56 1.53
N ALA A 279 5.61 -16.53 0.68
CA ALA A 279 6.83 -15.74 0.57
C ALA A 279 7.19 -15.09 1.92
N PRO A 280 8.41 -15.27 2.43
CA PRO A 280 8.81 -14.80 3.77
C PRO A 280 9.08 -13.29 3.80
N ILE A 281 8.00 -12.52 3.68
CA ILE A 281 8.00 -11.06 3.70
C ILE A 281 7.45 -10.58 5.04
N ASP A 282 8.12 -9.64 5.67
CA ASP A 282 7.65 -9.00 6.90
C ASP A 282 6.83 -7.74 6.60
N VAL A 283 7.32 -6.92 5.65
CA VAL A 283 6.72 -5.64 5.31
C VAL A 283 6.76 -5.40 3.79
N ILE A 284 5.70 -4.82 3.26
CA ILE A 284 5.65 -4.36 1.86
C ILE A 284 5.57 -2.83 1.83
N GLY A 285 6.48 -2.22 1.06
CA GLY A 285 6.36 -0.84 0.63
C GLY A 285 5.56 -0.75 -0.67
N THR A 286 4.40 -0.08 -0.65
CA THR A 286 3.55 0.09 -1.83
C THR A 286 3.12 1.54 -1.99
N GLY A 287 3.02 2.01 -3.22
CA GLY A 287 2.62 3.40 -3.49
C GLY A 287 1.78 3.55 -4.75
N SER A 288 2.24 2.98 -5.85
CA SER A 288 1.60 3.19 -7.16
C SER A 288 0.19 2.63 -7.26
N PHE A 289 -0.15 1.60 -6.47
CA PHE A 289 -1.47 0.97 -6.54
C PHE A 289 -2.56 1.73 -5.77
N LEU A 290 -2.23 2.41 -4.68
CA LEU A 290 -3.24 3.11 -3.87
C LEU A 290 -4.07 4.10 -4.69
N PRO A 291 -3.47 5.00 -5.51
CA PRO A 291 -4.22 5.89 -6.38
C PRO A 291 -4.63 5.26 -7.72
N GLN A 292 -4.34 3.99 -7.97
CA GLN A 292 -4.66 3.38 -9.26
C GLN A 292 -6.18 3.28 -9.45
N ARG A 293 -6.65 3.57 -10.66
CA ARG A 293 -8.07 3.57 -11.04
C ARG A 293 -8.95 4.59 -10.31
N TRP A 294 -8.38 5.51 -9.56
CA TRP A 294 -9.18 6.55 -8.90
C TRP A 294 -9.97 7.42 -9.92
N THR A 295 -9.48 7.56 -11.14
CA THR A 295 -10.18 8.24 -12.23
C THR A 295 -11.37 7.43 -12.79
N GLU A 296 -11.47 6.15 -12.47
CA GLU A 296 -12.59 5.29 -12.87
C GLU A 296 -13.77 5.37 -11.90
N THR A 297 -13.72 6.26 -10.92
CA THR A 297 -14.88 6.49 -10.05
C THR A 297 -15.99 7.21 -10.79
N TYR A 298 -17.20 6.68 -10.66
CA TYR A 298 -18.42 7.24 -11.26
C TYR A 298 -19.38 7.72 -10.17
N ALA A 299 -18.83 8.34 -9.11
CA ALA A 299 -19.67 9.00 -8.12
C ALA A 299 -20.49 10.10 -8.79
N THR A 300 -21.81 10.08 -8.61
CA THR A 300 -22.75 11.04 -9.16
C THR A 300 -23.64 11.59 -8.07
N ALA A 301 -24.21 12.78 -8.29
CA ALA A 301 -25.26 13.35 -7.47
C ALA A 301 -26.53 13.48 -8.29
N ASP A 302 -27.66 13.16 -7.69
CA ASP A 302 -28.97 13.36 -8.27
C ASP A 302 -29.89 13.99 -7.20
N ILE A 303 -30.65 15.01 -7.57
CA ILE A 303 -31.67 15.57 -6.68
C ILE A 303 -32.86 14.62 -6.68
N ILE A 304 -33.34 14.25 -5.52
CA ILE A 304 -34.46 13.31 -5.36
C ILE A 304 -35.70 13.93 -4.69
N ASP A 305 -35.54 15.11 -4.11
CA ASP A 305 -36.63 15.84 -3.45
C ASP A 305 -36.50 17.34 -3.71
N TYR A 306 -37.59 17.97 -4.03
CA TYR A 306 -37.73 19.40 -4.31
C TYR A 306 -38.83 19.97 -3.40
N ASP A 307 -38.49 20.49 -2.25
CA ASP A 307 -39.41 21.06 -1.27
C ASP A 307 -40.54 20.09 -0.89
N GLY A 308 -40.20 18.84 -0.59
CA GLY A 308 -41.12 17.76 -0.22
C GLY A 308 -41.78 17.05 -1.41
N LYS A 309 -41.45 17.42 -2.65
CA LYS A 309 -41.93 16.75 -3.85
C LYS A 309 -40.89 15.81 -4.41
N LYS A 310 -41.10 14.51 -4.25
CA LYS A 310 -40.20 13.48 -4.76
C LYS A 310 -40.20 13.50 -6.30
N ARG A 311 -39.03 13.72 -6.85
CA ARG A 311 -38.80 13.69 -8.30
C ARG A 311 -37.30 13.40 -8.52
N VAL A 312 -37.01 12.51 -9.45
CA VAL A 312 -35.64 12.13 -9.81
C VAL A 312 -35.52 11.98 -11.31
N LYS A 313 -34.34 12.04 -11.83
CA LYS A 313 -34.02 11.75 -13.23
C LYS A 313 -34.50 10.36 -13.62
N VAL A 314 -35.12 10.21 -14.80
CA VAL A 314 -35.54 8.91 -15.33
C VAL A 314 -34.39 7.92 -15.36
N GLY A 315 -34.62 6.72 -14.82
CA GLY A 315 -33.59 5.67 -14.63
C GLY A 315 -32.83 5.75 -13.32
N ARG A 316 -33.19 6.71 -12.43
CA ARG A 316 -32.60 6.88 -11.10
C ARG A 316 -33.59 6.66 -9.94
N GLU A 317 -34.73 6.05 -10.25
CA GLU A 317 -35.83 5.82 -9.28
C GLU A 317 -35.42 4.93 -8.11
N PHE A 318 -34.37 4.12 -8.29
CA PHE A 318 -33.80 3.30 -7.24
C PHE A 318 -33.25 4.12 -6.06
N LEU A 319 -32.90 5.41 -6.26
CA LEU A 319 -32.43 6.31 -5.21
C LEU A 319 -33.50 6.64 -4.16
N PHE A 320 -34.79 6.44 -4.46
CA PHE A 320 -35.88 6.57 -3.47
C PHE A 320 -35.92 5.41 -2.46
N ARG A 321 -35.17 4.34 -2.68
CA ARG A 321 -35.15 3.19 -1.77
C ARG A 321 -34.21 3.53 -0.61
N LYS A 322 -34.78 3.67 0.58
CA LYS A 322 -34.02 3.75 1.84
C LYS A 322 -33.75 2.34 2.36
#